data_b5c7403f15e4704acbffa162ef6fedf2
#
_entry.id   b5c7403f15e4704acbffa162ef6fedf2
#
_cell.length_a   1.000
_cell.length_b   1.000
_cell.length_c   1.000
_cell.angle_alpha   90.00
_cell.angle_beta   90.00
_cell.angle_gamma   90.00
#
_symmetry.space_group_name_H-M   'P 1'
#
loop_
_entity.id
_entity.type
_entity.pdbx_description
1 polymer ?
#
loop_
_entity_poly.entity_id
_entity_poly.type
_entity_poly.pdbx_seq_one_letter_code
_entity_poly.pdbx_strand_id
1 'polypeptide(L)'
;MLHLEHKSYYEMGTSKGFVPLRPFGPSIGHATLPEQTIKDFNADFEKGASGVDWSPNLVGKVAQEILMSPDALRPHTRFFSDVALHYVGDYAGRHCEPFPEDIKPKVHIQSGWYVSQKEGDFNPVHLHTNTELSCIGYLQMPEGIEEEWAKDDEDHYPCKGHVEFVHGTHSFLGKPTMMVRPKVGDFFIFPGDVMHTVYPFETKGERRSFSMNILITEKEKDNGIPKEAKS
;
A
#
# COMPACT_ATOMS: atom_id res chain seq x y z
N MET A 1 5.86 -5.73 19.92
CA MET A 1 4.63 -4.90 20.09
C MET A 1 5.02 -3.46 19.91
N LEU A 2 4.85 -2.90 18.72
CA LEU A 2 4.95 -1.47 18.48
C LEU A 2 3.53 -0.92 18.60
N HIS A 3 3.14 -0.52 19.82
CA HIS A 3 2.13 0.49 19.97
C HIS A 3 2.66 1.74 19.28
N LEU A 4 2.01 2.13 18.17
CA LEU A 4 2.22 3.42 17.53
C LEU A 4 1.59 4.52 18.41
N GLU A 5 2.02 4.63 19.67
CA GLU A 5 2.10 5.92 20.31
C GLU A 5 3.42 6.52 19.83
N HIS A 6 3.37 7.24 18.72
CA HIS A 6 4.41 8.18 18.35
C HIS A 6 4.48 9.31 19.36
N LYS A 7 4.93 9.02 20.56
CA LYS A 7 5.69 10.01 21.32
C LYS A 7 7.02 10.11 20.59
N SER A 8 7.13 11.15 19.78
CA SER A 8 8.35 11.41 19.05
C SER A 8 9.52 11.41 20.02
N TYR A 9 10.56 10.62 19.75
CA TYR A 9 11.86 10.71 20.41
C TYR A 9 12.46 12.12 20.35
N TYR A 10 11.79 13.07 19.73
CA TYR A 10 12.11 14.49 19.65
C TYR A 10 11.92 15.25 20.96
N GLU A 11 11.20 14.70 21.94
CA GLU A 11 11.01 15.35 23.25
C GLU A 11 12.13 15.04 24.25
N MET A 12 13.03 14.12 23.96
CA MET A 12 14.21 13.89 24.78
C MET A 12 15.37 14.76 24.30
N GLY A 13 15.37 16.01 24.79
CA GLY A 13 16.56 16.89 24.81
C GLY A 13 17.37 16.95 23.52
N THR A 14 16.89 17.67 22.52
CA THR A 14 17.67 17.98 21.32
C THR A 14 18.90 18.79 21.72
N SER A 15 20.10 18.22 21.57
CA SER A 15 21.31 19.03 21.49
C SER A 15 21.09 20.01 20.31
N LYS A 16 21.10 21.32 20.59
CA LYS A 16 20.95 22.36 19.57
C LYS A 16 21.88 22.04 18.40
N GLY A 17 21.31 21.85 17.19
CA GLY A 17 22.08 21.66 15.97
C GLY A 17 22.19 20.22 15.45
N PHE A 18 21.58 19.20 16.09
CA PHE A 18 21.50 17.85 15.55
C PHE A 18 20.27 17.68 14.66
N VAL A 19 20.47 17.38 13.39
CA VAL A 19 19.40 17.05 12.43
C VAL A 19 19.65 15.64 11.89
N PRO A 20 18.79 14.64 12.20
CA PRO A 20 18.92 13.33 11.61
C PRO A 20 18.59 13.38 10.12
N LEU A 21 19.54 12.96 9.29
CA LEU A 21 19.31 12.75 7.87
C LEU A 21 18.92 11.29 7.65
N ARG A 22 17.91 11.04 6.81
CA ARG A 22 17.44 9.70 6.44
C ARG A 22 17.43 9.57 4.90
N PRO A 23 18.59 9.57 4.25
CA PRO A 23 18.68 9.62 2.78
C PRO A 23 18.45 8.26 2.12
N PHE A 24 18.20 7.20 2.88
CA PHE A 24 18.12 5.83 2.37
C PHE A 24 16.84 5.15 2.81
N GLY A 25 16.39 4.24 1.99
CA GLY A 25 15.27 3.35 2.22
C GLY A 25 13.92 3.92 1.79
N PRO A 26 13.01 3.05 1.34
CA PRO A 26 11.65 3.43 1.00
C PRO A 26 10.85 3.78 2.25
N SER A 27 9.87 4.65 2.09
CA SER A 27 8.83 4.91 3.09
C SER A 27 7.61 4.03 2.81
N ILE A 28 6.88 3.66 3.87
CA ILE A 28 5.54 3.08 3.76
C ILE A 28 4.56 4.15 4.23
N GLY A 29 3.68 4.59 3.34
CA GLY A 29 2.60 5.52 3.68
C GLY A 29 1.41 4.76 4.27
N HIS A 30 0.77 5.32 5.30
CA HIS A 30 -0.45 4.78 5.88
C HIS A 30 -1.54 5.85 5.88
N ALA A 31 -2.73 5.47 5.41
CA ALA A 31 -3.92 6.31 5.43
C ALA A 31 -5.13 5.47 5.86
N THR A 32 -6.22 6.13 6.20
CA THR A 32 -7.50 5.47 6.50
C THR A 32 -8.43 5.61 5.31
N LEU A 33 -8.97 4.49 4.85
CA LEU A 33 -9.98 4.47 3.79
C LEU A 33 -11.25 5.21 4.24
N PRO A 34 -11.85 6.03 3.37
CA PRO A 34 -13.18 6.52 3.62
C PRO A 34 -14.18 5.36 3.79
N GLU A 35 -15.10 5.48 4.74
CA GLU A 35 -16.12 4.45 5.00
C GLU A 35 -16.95 4.10 3.76
N GLN A 36 -17.24 5.10 2.92
CA GLN A 36 -17.97 4.88 1.67
C GLN A 36 -17.16 4.03 0.69
N THR A 37 -15.83 4.20 0.61
CA THR A 37 -14.96 3.36 -0.23
C THR A 37 -15.04 1.89 0.20
N ILE A 38 -15.01 1.62 1.51
CA ILE A 38 -15.11 0.26 2.04
C ILE A 38 -16.46 -0.37 1.65
N LYS A 39 -17.55 0.37 1.80
CA LYS A 39 -18.90 -0.09 1.44
C LYS A 39 -19.03 -0.38 -0.05
N ASP A 40 -18.59 0.54 -0.89
CA ASP A 40 -18.73 0.43 -2.34
C ASP A 40 -17.88 -0.70 -2.91
N PHE A 41 -16.65 -0.86 -2.40
CA PHE A 41 -15.76 -1.93 -2.85
C PHE A 41 -16.22 -3.32 -2.38
N ASN A 42 -16.75 -3.44 -1.16
CA ASN A 42 -17.38 -4.68 -0.73
C ASN A 42 -18.60 -5.00 -1.61
N ALA A 43 -19.45 -4.01 -1.92
CA ALA A 43 -20.61 -4.21 -2.78
C ALA A 43 -20.24 -4.57 -4.22
N ASP A 44 -19.13 -4.04 -4.76
CA ASP A 44 -18.62 -4.40 -6.09
C ASP A 44 -18.13 -5.85 -6.09
N PHE A 45 -17.34 -6.24 -5.09
CA PHE A 45 -16.87 -7.61 -4.94
C PHE A 45 -18.04 -8.62 -4.88
N GLU A 46 -19.05 -8.36 -4.03
CA GLU A 46 -20.23 -9.22 -3.86
C GLU A 46 -21.05 -9.36 -5.14
N LYS A 47 -21.03 -8.38 -6.03
CA LYS A 47 -21.64 -8.44 -7.35
C LYS A 47 -20.80 -9.15 -8.40
N GLY A 48 -19.60 -9.63 -8.04
CA GLY A 48 -18.65 -10.29 -8.93
C GLY A 48 -17.70 -9.34 -9.64
N ALA A 49 -17.57 -8.10 -9.16
CA ALA A 49 -16.67 -7.09 -9.69
C ALA A 49 -16.70 -7.01 -11.23
N SER A 50 -15.57 -7.01 -11.93
CA SER A 50 -15.52 -7.03 -13.41
C SER A 50 -15.83 -8.42 -14.02
N GLY A 51 -15.87 -9.49 -13.19
CA GLY A 51 -15.96 -10.86 -13.65
C GLY A 51 -14.65 -11.43 -14.22
N VAL A 52 -13.56 -10.66 -14.20
CA VAL A 52 -12.25 -11.08 -14.75
C VAL A 52 -11.38 -11.64 -13.65
N ASP A 53 -11.04 -12.93 -13.75
CA ASP A 53 -10.04 -13.57 -12.89
C ASP A 53 -8.68 -12.93 -13.14
N TRP A 54 -8.07 -12.38 -12.07
CA TRP A 54 -6.78 -11.70 -12.13
C TRP A 54 -5.62 -12.57 -11.64
N SER A 55 -5.89 -13.73 -11.04
CA SER A 55 -4.91 -14.66 -10.47
C SER A 55 -3.76 -15.01 -11.43
N PRO A 56 -3.96 -15.17 -12.76
CA PRO A 56 -2.85 -15.47 -13.67
C PRO A 56 -1.75 -14.39 -13.72
N ASN A 57 -2.03 -13.20 -13.22
CA ASN A 57 -1.09 -12.07 -13.19
C ASN A 57 -0.38 -11.94 -11.83
N LEU A 58 -0.70 -12.79 -10.86
CA LEU A 58 -0.30 -12.65 -9.47
C LEU A 58 0.39 -13.92 -8.96
N VAL A 59 1.01 -13.82 -7.78
CA VAL A 59 1.79 -14.92 -7.17
C VAL A 59 1.10 -15.50 -5.93
N GLY A 60 -0.10 -15.03 -5.60
CA GLY A 60 -0.84 -15.47 -4.43
C GLY A 60 -1.25 -16.95 -4.49
N LYS A 61 -1.36 -17.58 -3.33
CA LYS A 61 -2.10 -18.83 -3.15
C LYS A 61 -3.31 -18.48 -2.28
N VAL A 62 -4.36 -18.03 -2.94
CA VAL A 62 -5.53 -17.41 -2.33
C VAL A 62 -6.82 -17.91 -2.98
N ALA A 63 -7.94 -17.78 -2.27
CA ALA A 63 -9.21 -18.28 -2.73
C ALA A 63 -9.70 -17.60 -4.02
N GLN A 64 -9.49 -16.28 -4.15
CA GLN A 64 -9.91 -15.52 -5.31
C GLN A 64 -9.14 -14.21 -5.46
N GLU A 65 -8.80 -13.89 -6.71
CA GLU A 65 -8.27 -12.59 -7.13
C GLU A 65 -9.06 -12.13 -8.36
N ILE A 66 -9.76 -11.00 -8.24
CA ILE A 66 -10.68 -10.52 -9.28
C ILE A 66 -10.45 -9.04 -9.58
N LEU A 67 -10.36 -8.69 -10.85
CA LEU A 67 -10.17 -7.31 -11.29
C LEU A 67 -11.36 -6.45 -10.84
N MET A 68 -11.08 -5.26 -10.30
CA MET A 68 -12.10 -4.29 -9.89
C MET A 68 -12.90 -3.81 -11.09
N SER A 69 -14.18 -3.49 -10.88
CA SER A 69 -14.93 -2.80 -11.92
C SER A 69 -14.51 -1.33 -12.01
N PRO A 70 -14.34 -0.78 -13.23
CA PRO A 70 -14.02 0.64 -13.39
C PRO A 70 -15.06 1.58 -12.77
N ASP A 71 -16.32 1.15 -12.73
CA ASP A 71 -17.41 1.94 -12.17
C ASP A 71 -17.35 2.04 -10.65
N ALA A 72 -16.88 0.98 -9.96
CA ALA A 72 -16.65 1.02 -8.52
C ALA A 72 -15.43 1.90 -8.16
N LEU A 73 -14.37 1.87 -8.97
CA LEU A 73 -13.16 2.64 -8.72
C LEU A 73 -13.34 4.14 -8.97
N ARG A 74 -14.08 4.51 -10.02
CA ARG A 74 -14.20 5.90 -10.51
C ARG A 74 -14.59 6.93 -9.44
N PRO A 75 -15.58 6.70 -8.55
CA PRO A 75 -15.96 7.66 -7.51
C PRO A 75 -14.85 7.93 -6.49
N HIS A 76 -13.92 6.99 -6.32
CA HIS A 76 -12.88 7.03 -5.31
C HIS A 76 -11.50 7.43 -5.85
N THR A 77 -11.36 7.63 -7.16
CA THR A 77 -10.09 7.97 -7.83
C THR A 77 -9.43 9.19 -7.20
N ARG A 78 -10.22 10.19 -6.78
CA ARG A 78 -9.68 11.40 -6.16
C ARG A 78 -8.95 11.08 -4.85
N PHE A 79 -9.54 10.28 -3.97
CA PHE A 79 -8.90 9.88 -2.71
C PHE A 79 -7.53 9.22 -2.97
N PHE A 80 -7.49 8.23 -3.87
CA PHE A 80 -6.25 7.52 -4.16
C PHE A 80 -5.20 8.41 -4.82
N SER A 81 -5.63 9.31 -5.71
CA SER A 81 -4.75 10.29 -6.34
C SER A 81 -4.18 11.29 -5.34
N ASP A 82 -5.01 11.81 -4.43
CA ASP A 82 -4.57 12.74 -3.40
C ASP A 82 -3.57 12.07 -2.44
N VAL A 83 -3.82 10.83 -2.02
CA VAL A 83 -2.87 10.07 -1.17
C VAL A 83 -1.56 9.79 -1.91
N ALA A 84 -1.62 9.39 -3.17
CA ALA A 84 -0.41 9.15 -3.97
C ALA A 84 0.42 10.42 -4.15
N LEU A 85 -0.20 11.57 -4.43
CA LEU A 85 0.48 12.86 -4.55
C LEU A 85 1.11 13.31 -3.22
N HIS A 86 0.42 13.12 -2.10
CA HIS A 86 0.99 13.41 -0.78
C HIS A 86 2.18 12.50 -0.48
N TYR A 87 2.06 11.21 -0.78
CA TYR A 87 3.15 10.25 -0.59
C TYR A 87 4.38 10.66 -1.41
N VAL A 88 4.21 10.96 -2.69
CA VAL A 88 5.30 11.38 -3.59
C VAL A 88 5.91 12.70 -3.13
N GLY A 89 5.09 13.68 -2.73
CA GLY A 89 5.55 14.97 -2.24
C GLY A 89 6.34 14.85 -0.93
N ASP A 90 5.88 14.05 0.02
CA ASP A 90 6.60 13.80 1.27
C ASP A 90 7.91 13.04 1.02
N TYR A 91 7.89 12.03 0.16
CA TYR A 91 9.07 11.24 -0.20
C TYR A 91 10.12 12.09 -0.92
N ALA A 92 9.72 12.84 -1.93
CA ALA A 92 10.61 13.73 -2.66
C ALA A 92 11.25 14.79 -1.74
N GLY A 93 10.47 15.36 -0.81
CA GLY A 93 10.98 16.34 0.15
C GLY A 93 11.95 15.76 1.19
N ARG A 94 11.95 14.46 1.42
CA ARG A 94 12.80 13.82 2.45
C ARG A 94 14.01 13.08 1.90
N HIS A 95 13.89 12.49 0.73
CA HIS A 95 14.84 11.49 0.24
C HIS A 95 15.45 11.82 -1.12
N CYS A 96 14.78 12.65 -1.91
CA CYS A 96 15.18 12.98 -3.27
C CYS A 96 15.25 14.48 -3.47
N GLU A 97 15.78 14.90 -4.59
CA GLU A 97 15.57 16.27 -5.06
C GLU A 97 14.07 16.45 -5.32
N PRO A 98 13.50 17.59 -4.90
CA PRO A 98 12.10 17.88 -5.18
C PRO A 98 11.85 17.86 -6.69
N PHE A 99 10.64 17.48 -7.08
CA PHE A 99 10.24 17.63 -8.48
C PHE A 99 10.55 19.07 -8.94
N PRO A 100 11.12 19.25 -10.15
CA PRO A 100 11.29 20.57 -10.72
C PRO A 100 9.98 21.37 -10.65
N GLU A 101 10.04 22.67 -10.33
CA GLU A 101 8.84 23.50 -10.11
C GLU A 101 7.87 23.53 -11.30
N ASP A 102 8.38 23.19 -12.48
CA ASP A 102 7.62 23.11 -13.72
C ASP A 102 7.01 21.73 -13.98
N ILE A 103 7.37 20.70 -13.24
CA ILE A 103 6.80 19.35 -13.35
C ILE A 103 5.63 19.20 -12.38
N LYS A 104 4.45 18.84 -12.92
CA LYS A 104 3.30 18.46 -12.13
C LYS A 104 3.08 16.96 -12.26
N PRO A 105 3.33 16.19 -11.21
CA PRO A 105 3.08 14.76 -11.25
C PRO A 105 1.59 14.49 -11.51
N LYS A 106 1.33 13.51 -12.36
CA LYS A 106 0.00 13.02 -12.67
C LYS A 106 -0.13 11.56 -12.23
N VAL A 107 -1.18 11.26 -11.52
CA VAL A 107 -1.46 9.92 -11.01
C VAL A 107 -2.34 9.15 -11.98
N HIS A 108 -1.93 7.93 -12.32
CA HIS A 108 -2.72 6.98 -13.09
C HIS A 108 -2.86 5.67 -12.33
N ILE A 109 -4.07 5.30 -11.94
CA ILE A 109 -4.37 3.97 -11.42
C ILE A 109 -4.38 3.02 -12.62
N GLN A 110 -3.33 2.21 -12.74
CA GLN A 110 -3.12 1.31 -13.87
C GLN A 110 -4.00 0.08 -13.79
N SER A 111 -4.10 -0.49 -12.60
CA SER A 111 -4.92 -1.66 -12.30
C SER A 111 -5.31 -1.67 -10.83
N GLY A 112 -6.44 -2.29 -10.52
CA GLY A 112 -6.87 -2.56 -9.17
C GLY A 112 -7.61 -3.90 -9.12
N TRP A 113 -7.36 -4.70 -8.10
CA TRP A 113 -7.99 -6.01 -7.94
C TRP A 113 -8.29 -6.29 -6.47
N TYR A 114 -9.34 -7.07 -6.26
CA TYR A 114 -9.69 -7.61 -4.95
C TYR A 114 -8.96 -8.92 -4.70
N VAL A 115 -8.63 -9.16 -3.44
CA VAL A 115 -8.03 -10.40 -2.95
C VAL A 115 -8.89 -10.94 -1.83
N SER A 116 -9.49 -12.11 -2.03
CA SER A 116 -10.21 -12.86 -1.02
C SER A 116 -9.34 -14.00 -0.52
N GLN A 117 -9.03 -14.00 0.76
CA GLN A 117 -8.19 -14.99 1.42
C GLN A 117 -8.99 -15.71 2.50
N LYS A 118 -8.85 -17.03 2.54
CA LYS A 118 -9.39 -17.91 3.57
C LYS A 118 -8.26 -18.40 4.48
N GLU A 119 -8.60 -19.18 5.48
CA GLU A 119 -7.61 -19.80 6.36
C GLU A 119 -6.55 -20.58 5.56
N GLY A 120 -5.29 -20.37 5.87
CA GLY A 120 -4.15 -20.98 5.19
C GLY A 120 -3.71 -20.31 3.87
N ASP A 121 -4.50 -19.37 3.34
CA ASP A 121 -4.13 -18.60 2.15
C ASP A 121 -3.02 -17.59 2.45
N PHE A 122 -2.13 -17.39 1.50
CA PHE A 122 -0.99 -16.48 1.65
C PHE A 122 -0.53 -15.89 0.32
N ASN A 123 0.21 -14.79 0.38
CA ASN A 123 0.99 -14.29 -0.75
C ASN A 123 2.48 -14.42 -0.38
N PRO A 124 3.28 -15.16 -1.17
CA PRO A 124 4.72 -15.26 -0.94
C PRO A 124 5.40 -13.90 -1.07
N VAL A 125 6.68 -13.82 -0.69
CA VAL A 125 7.46 -12.60 -0.88
C VAL A 125 7.51 -12.26 -2.37
N HIS A 126 7.07 -11.07 -2.72
CA HIS A 126 7.04 -10.57 -4.10
C HIS A 126 7.16 -9.05 -4.14
N LEU A 127 7.26 -8.52 -5.34
CA LEU A 127 7.22 -7.09 -5.65
C LEU A 127 6.33 -6.88 -6.88
N HIS A 128 5.97 -5.65 -7.15
CA HIS A 128 5.22 -5.29 -8.34
C HIS A 128 6.16 -4.71 -9.39
N THR A 129 6.00 -5.16 -10.63
CA THR A 129 6.78 -4.68 -11.77
C THR A 129 5.97 -3.70 -12.62
N ASN A 130 6.67 -2.81 -13.34
CA ASN A 130 6.05 -1.82 -14.24
C ASN A 130 5.05 -0.88 -13.53
N THR A 131 5.35 -0.51 -12.29
CA THR A 131 4.58 0.44 -11.51
C THR A 131 5.51 1.22 -10.58
N GLU A 132 5.25 2.50 -10.36
CA GLU A 132 6.01 3.30 -9.40
C GLU A 132 5.54 3.05 -7.97
N LEU A 133 4.22 2.96 -7.78
CA LEU A 133 3.63 2.74 -6.46
C LEU A 133 2.69 1.55 -6.49
N SER A 134 2.70 0.81 -5.40
CA SER A 134 1.69 -0.20 -5.07
C SER A 134 0.95 0.19 -3.81
N CYS A 135 -0.26 -0.32 -3.64
CA CYS A 135 -1.02 -0.12 -2.41
C CYS A 135 -1.88 -1.34 -2.06
N ILE A 136 -2.17 -1.45 -0.77
CA ILE A 136 -3.04 -2.48 -0.19
C ILE A 136 -4.06 -1.79 0.70
N GLY A 137 -5.34 -2.11 0.52
CA GLY A 137 -6.41 -1.64 1.40
C GLY A 137 -7.24 -2.80 1.94
N TYR A 138 -7.67 -2.71 3.19
CA TYR A 138 -8.38 -3.79 3.88
C TYR A 138 -9.86 -3.46 4.04
N LEU A 139 -10.71 -4.36 3.52
CA LEU A 139 -12.16 -4.19 3.43
C LEU A 139 -12.92 -5.03 4.44
N GLN A 140 -12.36 -6.19 4.81
CA GLN A 140 -12.96 -7.15 5.74
C GLN A 140 -11.86 -7.97 6.43
N MET A 141 -12.09 -8.32 7.69
CA MET A 141 -11.27 -9.26 8.44
C MET A 141 -12.15 -10.41 8.95
N PRO A 142 -11.61 -11.63 9.09
CA PRO A 142 -12.37 -12.73 9.69
C PRO A 142 -12.72 -12.41 11.14
N GLU A 143 -13.93 -12.78 11.53
CA GLU A 143 -14.36 -12.65 12.92
C GLU A 143 -13.52 -13.56 13.83
N GLY A 144 -13.03 -13.03 14.95
CA GLY A 144 -12.19 -13.78 15.89
C GLY A 144 -10.70 -13.74 15.58
N ILE A 145 -10.24 -12.94 14.61
CA ILE A 145 -8.81 -12.82 14.28
C ILE A 145 -7.98 -12.27 15.46
N GLU A 146 -8.58 -11.43 16.31
CA GLU A 146 -7.92 -10.86 17.48
C GLU A 146 -7.55 -11.94 18.51
N GLU A 147 -8.37 -12.97 18.67
CA GLU A 147 -8.09 -14.12 19.57
C GLU A 147 -6.94 -14.96 19.02
N GLU A 148 -6.84 -15.10 17.69
CA GLU A 148 -5.69 -15.75 17.05
C GLU A 148 -4.42 -14.94 17.30
N TRP A 149 -4.46 -13.64 17.10
CA TRP A 149 -3.30 -12.76 17.34
C TRP A 149 -2.86 -12.75 18.80
N ALA A 150 -3.79 -12.78 19.74
CA ALA A 150 -3.47 -12.85 21.16
C ALA A 150 -2.69 -14.13 21.52
N LYS A 151 -3.01 -15.25 20.87
CA LYS A 151 -2.26 -16.53 21.03
C LYS A 151 -0.94 -16.51 20.27
N ASP A 152 -0.92 -15.91 19.08
CA ASP A 152 0.28 -15.78 18.25
C ASP A 152 1.36 -14.92 18.92
N ASP A 153 0.97 -13.96 19.79
CA ASP A 153 1.90 -13.13 20.56
C ASP A 153 2.76 -13.92 21.55
N GLU A 154 2.38 -15.18 21.86
CA GLU A 154 3.16 -16.09 22.69
C GLU A 154 4.26 -16.83 21.90
N ASP A 155 4.25 -16.75 20.57
CA ASP A 155 5.24 -17.38 19.68
C ASP A 155 6.52 -16.54 19.55
N HIS A 156 7.58 -17.19 19.09
CA HIS A 156 8.87 -16.53 18.81
C HIS A 156 8.80 -15.53 17.66
N TYR A 157 7.92 -15.77 16.71
CA TYR A 157 7.74 -14.94 15.52
C TYR A 157 6.26 -14.78 15.20
N PRO A 158 5.54 -13.94 15.94
CA PRO A 158 4.13 -13.72 15.71
C PRO A 158 3.92 -13.07 14.33
N CYS A 159 3.28 -13.80 13.42
CA CYS A 159 3.10 -13.35 12.04
C CYS A 159 1.74 -13.70 11.42
N LYS A 160 0.90 -14.48 12.10
CA LYS A 160 -0.37 -14.95 11.54
C LYS A 160 -1.24 -13.79 11.07
N GLY A 161 -1.63 -13.84 9.80
CA GLY A 161 -2.47 -12.82 9.18
C GLY A 161 -1.82 -11.44 8.98
N HIS A 162 -0.51 -11.29 9.26
CA HIS A 162 0.19 -10.03 9.06
C HIS A 162 0.55 -9.79 7.59
N VAL A 163 0.78 -8.52 7.25
CA VAL A 163 1.58 -8.12 6.09
C VAL A 163 2.96 -7.73 6.57
N GLU A 164 4.00 -8.16 5.85
CA GLU A 164 5.37 -7.80 6.13
C GLU A 164 6.01 -7.16 4.91
N PHE A 165 6.59 -5.98 5.11
CA PHE A 165 7.40 -5.28 4.12
C PHE A 165 8.87 -5.58 4.40
N VAL A 166 9.64 -5.85 3.34
CA VAL A 166 11.05 -6.26 3.44
C VAL A 166 11.92 -5.32 2.61
N HIS A 167 12.91 -4.70 3.24
CA HIS A 167 13.86 -3.84 2.53
C HIS A 167 15.24 -3.80 3.20
N GLY A 168 16.28 -3.90 2.38
CA GLY A 168 17.67 -3.78 2.83
C GLY A 168 18.16 -4.94 3.68
N THR A 169 19.13 -4.66 4.54
CA THR A 169 19.78 -5.61 5.42
C THR A 169 19.67 -5.18 6.87
N HIS A 170 19.78 -6.13 7.79
CA HIS A 170 19.83 -5.83 9.21
C HIS A 170 21.07 -5.00 9.55
N SER A 171 20.88 -3.94 10.33
CA SER A 171 21.96 -3.12 10.88
C SER A 171 21.75 -2.89 12.38
N PHE A 172 22.73 -2.29 13.05
CA PHE A 172 22.67 -2.04 14.50
C PHE A 172 21.40 -1.27 14.94
N LEU A 173 20.95 -0.31 14.13
CA LEU A 173 19.76 0.52 14.43
C LEU A 173 18.63 0.38 13.38
N GLY A 174 18.76 -0.55 12.44
CA GLY A 174 17.79 -0.75 11.37
C GLY A 174 17.35 -2.20 11.26
N LYS A 175 16.03 -2.41 11.16
CA LYS A 175 15.46 -3.71 10.83
C LYS A 175 15.19 -3.78 9.32
N PRO A 176 15.39 -4.94 8.68
CA PRO A 176 15.09 -5.12 7.27
C PRO A 176 13.61 -5.37 7.02
N THR A 177 12.81 -5.48 8.05
CA THR A 177 11.39 -5.84 7.93
C THR A 177 10.52 -4.93 8.78
N MET A 178 9.31 -4.67 8.26
CA MET A 178 8.22 -3.99 8.96
C MET A 178 6.96 -4.85 8.87
N MET A 179 6.53 -5.39 9.99
CA MET A 179 5.35 -6.24 10.10
C MET A 179 4.17 -5.45 10.66
N VAL A 180 2.99 -5.65 10.06
CA VAL A 180 1.77 -4.92 10.41
C VAL A 180 0.61 -5.90 10.56
N ARG A 181 -0.17 -5.75 11.64
CA ARG A 181 -1.51 -6.32 11.80
C ARG A 181 -2.53 -5.43 11.11
N PRO A 182 -3.10 -5.85 9.99
CA PRO A 182 -4.05 -5.02 9.27
C PRO A 182 -5.40 -4.97 9.96
N LYS A 183 -6.08 -3.83 9.82
CA LYS A 183 -7.46 -3.62 10.28
C LYS A 183 -8.32 -3.16 9.12
N VAL A 184 -9.63 -3.37 9.21
CA VAL A 184 -10.56 -2.81 8.24
C VAL A 184 -10.39 -1.28 8.19
N GLY A 185 -10.23 -0.76 6.98
CA GLY A 185 -9.98 0.66 6.73
C GLY A 185 -8.50 1.04 6.62
N ASP A 186 -7.57 0.17 6.98
CA ASP A 186 -6.15 0.45 6.73
C ASP A 186 -5.88 0.50 5.22
N PHE A 187 -5.09 1.49 4.83
CA PHE A 187 -4.59 1.66 3.47
C PHE A 187 -3.09 1.96 3.50
N PHE A 188 -2.29 1.12 2.86
CA PHE A 188 -0.85 1.28 2.76
C PHE A 188 -0.48 1.60 1.31
N ILE A 189 0.46 2.54 1.13
CA ILE A 189 1.03 2.91 -0.16
C ILE A 189 2.56 2.88 -0.05
N PHE A 190 3.22 2.33 -1.05
CA PHE A 190 4.66 2.10 -1.05
C PHE A 190 5.20 1.97 -2.48
N PRO A 191 6.53 2.12 -2.70
CA PRO A 191 7.14 1.88 -4.00
C PRO A 191 6.87 0.45 -4.49
N GLY A 192 6.59 0.28 -5.77
CA GLY A 192 6.26 -1.02 -6.35
C GLY A 192 7.37 -2.07 -6.19
N ASP A 193 8.62 -1.65 -6.08
CA ASP A 193 9.80 -2.50 -5.89
C ASP A 193 10.04 -2.93 -4.43
N VAL A 194 9.25 -2.43 -3.47
CA VAL A 194 9.33 -2.90 -2.08
C VAL A 194 8.77 -4.31 -1.99
N MET A 195 9.65 -5.24 -1.62
CA MET A 195 9.24 -6.62 -1.38
C MET A 195 8.28 -6.70 -0.20
N HIS A 196 7.24 -7.51 -0.33
CA HIS A 196 6.29 -7.74 0.74
C HIS A 196 5.68 -9.14 0.65
N THR A 197 5.15 -9.59 1.77
CA THR A 197 4.47 -10.89 1.91
C THR A 197 3.24 -10.74 2.78
N VAL A 198 2.29 -11.65 2.60
CA VAL A 198 1.08 -11.71 3.41
C VAL A 198 0.98 -13.10 4.02
N TYR A 199 1.13 -13.16 5.34
CA TYR A 199 1.12 -14.42 6.08
C TYR A 199 -0.28 -15.01 6.17
N PRO A 200 -0.38 -16.35 6.19
CA PRO A 200 -1.64 -17.03 6.42
C PRO A 200 -2.17 -16.80 7.83
N PHE A 201 -3.46 -16.98 8.00
CA PHE A 201 -4.14 -17.05 9.29
C PHE A 201 -4.92 -18.37 9.38
N GLU A 202 -5.32 -18.77 10.59
CA GLU A 202 -6.02 -20.03 10.85
C GLU A 202 -7.51 -19.81 11.18
N THR A 203 -7.88 -18.61 11.59
CA THR A 203 -9.26 -18.22 11.90
C THR A 203 -10.16 -18.43 10.67
N LYS A 204 -11.26 -19.15 10.84
CA LYS A 204 -12.23 -19.35 9.76
C LYS A 204 -12.88 -18.03 9.35
N GLY A 205 -13.08 -17.88 8.07
CA GLY A 205 -13.72 -16.70 7.50
C GLY A 205 -12.93 -16.09 6.34
N GLU A 206 -13.19 -14.85 6.08
CA GLU A 206 -12.59 -14.14 4.94
C GLU A 206 -11.86 -12.89 5.38
N ARG A 207 -10.60 -12.78 4.95
CA ARG A 207 -9.90 -11.50 4.83
C ARG A 207 -10.07 -11.01 3.40
N ARG A 208 -10.72 -9.86 3.25
CA ARG A 208 -10.86 -9.21 1.95
C ARG A 208 -10.02 -7.95 1.94
N SER A 209 -9.15 -7.86 0.96
CA SER A 209 -8.35 -6.69 0.68
C SER A 209 -8.46 -6.32 -0.80
N PHE A 210 -7.88 -5.21 -1.17
CA PHE A 210 -7.61 -4.87 -2.56
C PHE A 210 -6.19 -4.38 -2.72
N SER A 211 -5.64 -4.53 -3.91
CA SER A 211 -4.36 -3.95 -4.30
C SER A 211 -4.55 -3.11 -5.56
N MET A 212 -3.67 -2.12 -5.74
CA MET A 212 -3.62 -1.30 -6.96
C MET A 212 -2.18 -1.04 -7.35
N ASN A 213 -1.96 -0.91 -8.64
CA ASN A 213 -0.75 -0.40 -9.24
C ASN A 213 -0.99 1.02 -9.74
N ILE A 214 -0.06 1.93 -9.41
CA ILE A 214 -0.18 3.35 -9.71
C ILE A 214 1.06 3.81 -10.45
N LEU A 215 0.85 4.46 -11.60
CA LEU A 215 1.90 5.15 -12.33
C LEU A 215 1.90 6.63 -11.98
N ILE A 216 3.10 7.18 -11.82
CA ILE A 216 3.33 8.61 -11.66
C ILE A 216 3.99 9.09 -12.93
N THR A 217 3.29 9.93 -13.68
CA THR A 217 3.81 10.50 -14.93
C THR A 217 4.07 11.98 -14.76
N GLU A 218 5.11 12.47 -15.44
CA GLU A 218 5.42 13.88 -15.52
C GLU A 218 4.55 14.51 -16.63
N LYS A 219 3.94 15.64 -16.31
CA LYS A 219 3.35 16.48 -17.35
C LYS A 219 4.32 17.62 -17.63
N GLU A 220 4.98 17.61 -18.79
CA GLU A 220 5.66 18.81 -19.29
C GLU A 220 4.65 19.97 -19.31
N LYS A 221 5.07 21.14 -18.81
CA LYS A 221 4.32 22.37 -19.09
C LYS A 221 4.25 22.50 -20.60
N ASP A 222 3.01 22.64 -21.09
CA ASP A 222 2.77 22.98 -22.50
C ASP A 222 3.34 24.38 -22.73
N ASN A 223 4.62 24.45 -23.12
CA ASN A 223 5.37 25.68 -23.33
C ASN A 223 4.94 26.37 -24.63
N GLY A 224 3.70 26.19 -25.07
CA GLY A 224 3.06 27.02 -26.09
C GLY A 224 3.88 27.22 -27.39
N ILE A 225 4.64 26.22 -27.82
CA ILE A 225 5.32 26.27 -29.12
C ILE A 225 4.22 26.10 -30.17
N PRO A 226 3.97 27.10 -31.01
CA PRO A 226 2.99 26.97 -32.07
C PRO A 226 3.38 25.79 -32.97
N LYS A 227 2.47 24.85 -33.18
CA LYS A 227 2.64 23.83 -34.23
C LYS A 227 2.78 24.58 -35.53
N GLU A 228 3.97 24.60 -36.10
CA GLU A 228 4.20 25.10 -37.45
C GLU A 228 3.25 24.38 -38.40
N ALA A 229 2.43 25.16 -39.08
CA ALA A 229 1.56 24.70 -40.12
C ALA A 229 2.43 24.06 -41.21
N LYS A 230 2.28 22.77 -41.43
CA LYS A 230 2.85 22.09 -42.59
C LYS A 230 2.19 22.68 -43.84
N SER A 231 2.96 23.46 -44.60
CA SER A 231 2.67 23.84 -46.00
C SER A 231 2.78 22.61 -46.91
#